data_0bec0fd51838a9f2f6a64858b67eecba
#
_entry.id   0bec0fd51838a9f2f6a64858b67eecba
#
_cell.length_a   1.000
_cell.length_b   1.000
_cell.length_c   1.000
_cell.angle_alpha   90.00
_cell.angle_beta   90.00
_cell.angle_gamma   90.00
#
_symmetry.space_group_name_H-M   'P 1'
#
loop_
_entity.id
_entity.type
_entity.pdbx_description
1 polymer ?
#
loop_
_entity_poly.entity_id
_entity_poly.type
_entity_poly.pdbx_seq_one_letter_code
_entity_poly.pdbx_strand_id
1 'polypeptide(L)'
;MTIEETKERIAVMQAYVDGKQIQGMCSDGKWVDVPQPSWSINDNFRIKPEPKYRPFKDVDECWQEMLKHQPFGWVKEKGDKPSNELLACVSENDEAPISFAVYGSVGMGIIVRPSIKFNEMFNAFTFADSAPFGVKEGV
;
A
#
# COMPACT_ATOMS: atom_id res chain seq x y z
N MET A 1 6.75 3.96 36.49
CA MET A 1 6.44 3.23 35.25
C MET A 1 5.79 1.90 35.61
N THR A 2 4.63 1.64 35.11
CA THR A 2 3.92 0.38 35.33
C THR A 2 4.45 -0.75 34.42
N ILE A 3 4.05 -1.98 34.70
CA ILE A 3 4.39 -3.12 33.84
C ILE A 3 3.80 -2.94 32.43
N GLU A 4 2.58 -2.42 32.34
CA GLU A 4 1.93 -2.17 31.03
C GLU A 4 2.66 -1.10 30.23
N GLU A 5 3.01 0.03 30.86
CA GLU A 5 3.83 1.07 30.22
C GLU A 5 5.18 0.54 29.74
N THR A 6 5.78 -0.35 30.52
CA THR A 6 7.05 -1.01 30.16
C THR A 6 6.86 -1.91 28.93
N LYS A 7 5.80 -2.70 28.88
CA LYS A 7 5.50 -3.56 27.72
C LYS A 7 5.28 -2.74 26.44
N GLU A 8 4.52 -1.66 26.53
CA GLU A 8 4.30 -0.76 25.40
C GLU A 8 5.60 -0.16 24.90
N ARG A 9 6.47 0.26 25.79
CA ARG A 9 7.78 0.80 25.44
C ARG A 9 8.69 -0.23 24.77
N ILE A 10 8.71 -1.46 25.28
CA ILE A 10 9.43 -2.58 24.65
C ILE A 10 8.92 -2.83 23.23
N ALA A 11 7.61 -2.81 23.02
CA ALA A 11 7.01 -3.01 21.72
C ALA A 11 7.45 -1.94 20.71
N VAL A 12 7.52 -0.67 21.13
CA VAL A 12 7.99 0.43 20.28
C VAL A 12 9.48 0.29 19.97
N MET A 13 10.30 -0.07 20.95
CA MET A 13 11.73 -0.33 20.75
C MET A 13 11.97 -1.49 19.79
N GLN A 14 11.21 -2.57 19.92
CA GLN A 14 11.30 -3.72 19.01
C GLN A 14 10.93 -3.33 17.58
N ALA A 15 9.87 -2.55 17.42
CA ALA A 15 9.47 -2.04 16.11
C ALA A 15 10.58 -1.18 15.45
N TYR A 16 11.29 -0.40 16.23
CA TYR A 16 12.45 0.36 15.74
C TYR A 16 13.57 -0.56 15.24
N VAL A 17 13.90 -1.61 16.00
CA VAL A 17 14.89 -2.62 15.60
C VAL A 17 14.45 -3.32 14.29
N ASP A 18 13.16 -3.54 14.13
CA ASP A 18 12.56 -4.14 12.92
C ASP A 18 12.47 -3.18 11.72
N GLY A 19 12.97 -1.96 11.86
CA GLY A 19 13.04 -0.96 10.80
C GLY A 19 11.78 -0.11 10.60
N LYS A 20 10.82 -0.17 11.53
CA LYS A 20 9.63 0.67 11.48
C LYS A 20 9.95 2.11 11.89
N GLN A 21 9.20 3.05 11.36
CA GLN A 21 9.34 4.46 11.71
C GLN A 21 8.72 4.73 13.07
N ILE A 22 9.43 5.53 13.88
CA ILE A 22 9.00 5.92 15.22
C ILE A 22 8.67 7.42 15.24
N GLN A 23 7.63 7.78 15.98
CA GLN A 23 7.27 9.16 16.26
C GLN A 23 7.43 9.46 17.74
N GLY A 24 7.88 10.66 18.03
CA GLY A 24 7.94 11.24 19.37
C GLY A 24 6.95 12.38 19.51
N MET A 25 6.44 12.58 20.73
CA MET A 25 5.54 13.67 21.03
C MET A 25 6.35 14.94 21.39
N CYS A 26 6.04 16.03 20.69
CA CYS A 26 6.57 17.35 21.00
C CYS A 26 5.84 18.00 22.18
N SER A 27 6.42 19.05 22.75
CA SER A 27 5.81 19.85 23.84
C SER A 27 4.47 20.49 23.48
N ASP A 28 4.21 20.68 22.18
CA ASP A 28 2.94 21.20 21.64
C ASP A 28 1.86 20.13 21.44
N GLY A 29 2.14 18.88 21.82
CA GLY A 29 1.23 17.74 21.68
C GLY A 29 1.20 17.11 20.31
N LYS A 30 2.06 17.52 19.39
CA LYS A 30 2.15 16.94 18.04
C LYS A 30 3.13 15.80 17.98
N TRP A 31 2.80 14.79 17.17
CA TRP A 31 3.69 13.69 16.86
C TRP A 31 4.59 14.06 15.68
N VAL A 32 5.90 13.86 15.85
CA VAL A 32 6.91 14.09 14.81
C VAL A 32 7.77 12.86 14.60
N ASP A 33 8.25 12.69 13.38
CA ASP A 33 9.11 11.57 13.03
C ASP A 33 10.47 11.73 13.73
N VAL A 34 10.94 10.66 14.39
CA VAL A 34 12.19 10.63 15.12
C VAL A 34 13.06 9.51 14.55
N PRO A 35 14.05 9.84 13.70
CA PRO A 35 14.92 8.83 13.09
C PRO A 35 15.81 8.09 14.09
N GLN A 36 16.20 8.75 15.18
CA GLN A 36 17.06 8.21 16.22
C GLN A 36 16.46 8.55 17.59
N PRO A 37 15.55 7.69 18.11
CA PRO A 37 14.95 7.92 19.42
C PRO A 37 15.97 7.91 20.54
N SER A 38 15.87 8.87 21.46
CA SER A 38 16.72 8.93 22.66
C SER A 38 16.35 7.90 23.71
N TRP A 39 15.15 7.34 23.62
CA TRP A 39 14.56 6.41 24.59
C TRP A 39 14.51 6.96 26.01
N SER A 40 14.46 8.29 26.15
CA SER A 40 14.31 8.92 27.44
C SER A 40 13.00 8.52 28.12
N ILE A 41 13.06 8.32 29.44
CA ILE A 41 11.89 7.96 30.24
C ILE A 41 10.83 9.07 30.23
N ASN A 42 11.24 10.32 30.00
CA ASN A 42 10.36 11.48 29.96
C ASN A 42 9.70 11.72 28.59
N ASP A 43 10.17 10.99 27.58
CA ASP A 43 9.68 11.14 26.22
C ASP A 43 8.64 10.06 25.89
N ASN A 44 7.58 10.47 25.19
CA ASN A 44 6.59 9.55 24.66
C ASN A 44 6.92 9.21 23.22
N PHE A 45 7.03 7.92 22.93
CA PHE A 45 7.27 7.39 21.60
C PHE A 45 6.14 6.48 21.18
N ARG A 46 5.87 6.42 19.87
CA ARG A 46 4.94 5.46 19.27
C ARG A 46 5.47 4.96 17.93
N ILE A 47 4.97 3.82 17.50
CA ILE A 47 5.14 3.37 16.13
C ILE A 47 4.32 4.31 15.23
N LYS A 48 4.94 4.86 14.18
CA LYS A 48 4.22 5.70 13.21
C LYS A 48 3.07 4.90 12.62
N PRO A 49 1.82 5.41 12.65
CA PRO A 49 0.70 4.71 12.04
C PRO A 49 0.93 4.54 10.54
N GLU A 50 0.89 3.30 10.07
CA GLU A 50 0.93 2.99 8.66
C GLU A 50 -0.47 3.11 8.07
N PRO A 51 -0.62 3.71 6.88
CA PRO A 51 -1.90 3.73 6.21
C PRO A 51 -2.37 2.30 5.92
N LYS A 52 -3.59 1.99 6.32
CA LYS A 52 -4.21 0.72 5.95
C LYS A 52 -4.90 0.86 4.61
N TYR A 53 -4.78 -0.14 3.78
CA TYR A 53 -5.40 -0.22 2.47
C TYR A 53 -6.26 -1.48 2.39
N ARG A 54 -7.28 -1.44 1.57
CA ARG A 54 -8.12 -2.59 1.23
C ARG A 54 -8.31 -2.70 -0.28
N PRO A 55 -8.71 -3.86 -0.80
CA PRO A 55 -9.08 -4.00 -2.21
C PRO A 55 -10.25 -3.09 -2.57
N PHE A 56 -10.38 -2.75 -3.84
CA PHE A 56 -11.55 -2.05 -4.35
C PHE A 56 -12.81 -2.91 -4.18
N LYS A 57 -13.90 -2.28 -3.83
CA LYS A 57 -15.21 -2.96 -3.71
C LYS A 57 -15.95 -3.02 -5.04
N ASP A 58 -15.72 -2.06 -5.92
CA ASP A 58 -16.38 -1.94 -7.21
C ASP A 58 -15.53 -1.19 -8.26
N VAL A 59 -16.04 -1.16 -9.48
CA VAL A 59 -15.37 -0.52 -10.62
C VAL A 59 -15.22 0.99 -10.44
N ASP A 60 -16.23 1.65 -9.91
CA ASP A 60 -16.21 3.10 -9.73
C ASP A 60 -15.09 3.51 -8.75
N GLU A 61 -14.97 2.82 -7.65
CA GLU A 61 -13.90 3.07 -6.67
C GLU A 61 -12.51 2.81 -7.28
N CYS A 62 -12.36 1.74 -8.04
CA CYS A 62 -11.13 1.45 -8.77
C CYS A 62 -10.78 2.58 -9.75
N TRP A 63 -11.73 3.00 -10.55
CA TRP A 63 -11.55 4.05 -11.54
C TRP A 63 -11.14 5.38 -10.91
N GLN A 64 -11.86 5.80 -9.87
CA GLN A 64 -11.54 7.05 -9.15
C GLN A 64 -10.14 7.03 -8.55
N GLU A 65 -9.72 5.90 -8.02
CA GLU A 65 -8.37 5.77 -7.47
C GLU A 65 -7.30 5.73 -8.56
N MET A 66 -7.56 5.05 -9.68
CA MET A 66 -6.63 5.01 -10.83
C MET A 66 -6.35 6.41 -11.39
N LEU A 67 -7.32 7.32 -11.37
CA LEU A 67 -7.12 8.69 -11.83
C LEU A 67 -6.09 9.48 -11.02
N LYS A 68 -5.83 9.06 -9.79
CA LYS A 68 -4.86 9.70 -8.89
C LYS A 68 -3.41 9.24 -9.11
N HIS A 69 -3.22 8.14 -9.85
CA HIS A 69 -1.90 7.52 -10.02
C HIS A 69 -1.40 7.65 -11.47
N GLN A 70 -0.13 8.01 -11.62
CA GLN A 70 0.50 8.18 -12.91
C GLN A 70 1.67 7.21 -13.09
N PRO A 71 1.91 6.68 -14.28
CA PRO A 71 1.07 6.81 -15.48
C PRO A 71 -0.24 6.01 -15.35
N PHE A 72 -1.33 6.60 -15.79
CA PHE A 72 -2.67 6.00 -15.70
C PHE A 72 -2.72 4.62 -16.36
N GLY A 73 -3.32 3.67 -15.64
CA GLY A 73 -3.51 2.30 -16.13
C GLY A 73 -2.30 1.37 -16.00
N TRP A 74 -1.15 1.87 -15.59
CA TRP A 74 0.03 1.04 -15.39
C TRP A 74 0.12 0.54 -13.96
N VAL A 75 0.44 -0.74 -13.82
CA VAL A 75 0.62 -1.44 -12.54
C VAL A 75 1.93 -2.22 -12.55
N LYS A 76 2.45 -2.50 -11.35
CA LYS A 76 3.65 -3.33 -11.15
C LYS A 76 3.29 -4.59 -10.38
N GLU A 77 3.79 -5.72 -10.82
CA GLU A 77 3.73 -6.95 -10.05
C GLU A 77 4.67 -6.85 -8.84
N LYS A 78 4.20 -7.27 -7.68
CA LYS A 78 5.04 -7.38 -6.48
C LYS A 78 6.01 -8.55 -6.63
N GLY A 79 7.24 -8.41 -6.10
CA GLY A 79 8.23 -9.47 -6.09
C GLY A 79 9.62 -9.03 -6.47
N ASP A 80 10.54 -9.98 -6.58
CA ASP A 80 11.96 -9.72 -6.84
C ASP A 80 12.25 -9.27 -8.29
N LYS A 81 11.33 -9.58 -9.21
CA LYS A 81 11.41 -9.18 -10.62
C LYS A 81 10.12 -8.49 -11.03
N PRO A 82 9.92 -7.24 -10.60
CA PRO A 82 8.69 -6.53 -10.91
C PRO A 82 8.56 -6.31 -12.42
N SER A 83 7.42 -6.70 -12.96
CA SER A 83 7.02 -6.37 -14.33
C SER A 83 6.00 -5.24 -14.32
N ASN A 84 6.09 -4.36 -15.31
CA ASN A 84 5.07 -3.34 -15.55
C ASN A 84 4.02 -3.90 -16.51
N GLU A 85 2.76 -3.77 -16.12
CA GLU A 85 1.64 -4.24 -16.93
C GLU A 85 0.63 -3.12 -17.15
N LEU A 86 0.00 -3.11 -18.31
CA LEU A 86 -1.02 -2.14 -18.66
C LEU A 86 -2.40 -2.79 -18.49
N LEU A 87 -3.28 -2.12 -17.77
CA LEU A 87 -4.68 -2.54 -17.65
C LEU A 87 -5.42 -2.24 -18.95
N ALA A 88 -6.04 -3.25 -19.55
CA ALA A 88 -6.82 -3.11 -20.75
C ALA A 88 -8.27 -2.70 -20.44
N CYS A 89 -8.82 -3.17 -19.35
CA CYS A 89 -10.22 -2.97 -18.99
C CYS A 89 -10.44 -3.08 -17.49
N VAL A 90 -11.32 -2.24 -16.97
CA VAL A 90 -11.95 -2.41 -15.67
C VAL A 90 -13.46 -2.50 -15.94
N SER A 91 -14.08 -3.61 -15.59
CA SER A 91 -15.46 -3.90 -15.94
C SER A 91 -16.34 -4.22 -14.73
N GLU A 92 -17.64 -4.16 -14.91
CA GLU A 92 -18.63 -4.50 -13.87
C GLU A 92 -18.79 -6.01 -13.65
N ASN A 93 -17.94 -6.82 -14.27
CA ASN A 93 -17.94 -8.26 -14.03
C ASN A 93 -17.36 -8.57 -12.66
N ASP A 94 -18.21 -8.92 -11.71
CA ASP A 94 -17.83 -9.17 -10.30
C ASP A 94 -16.80 -10.30 -10.13
N GLU A 95 -16.76 -11.26 -11.04
CA GLU A 95 -15.82 -12.38 -10.96
C GLU A 95 -14.45 -12.06 -11.55
N ALA A 96 -14.41 -11.14 -12.50
CA ALA A 96 -13.20 -10.83 -13.23
C ALA A 96 -13.17 -9.37 -13.71
N PRO A 97 -13.13 -8.38 -12.82
CA PRO A 97 -13.23 -6.98 -13.18
C PRO A 97 -12.01 -6.41 -13.90
N ILE A 98 -10.83 -7.00 -13.71
CA ILE A 98 -9.56 -6.48 -14.26
C ILE A 98 -9.07 -7.36 -15.40
N SER A 99 -8.76 -6.74 -16.52
CA SER A 99 -8.10 -7.39 -17.67
C SER A 99 -6.82 -6.67 -18.04
N PHE A 100 -5.80 -7.43 -18.41
CA PHE A 100 -4.49 -6.88 -18.81
C PHE A 100 -4.35 -6.82 -20.33
N ALA A 101 -3.62 -5.81 -20.81
CA ALA A 101 -3.14 -5.76 -22.17
C ALA A 101 -1.78 -6.47 -22.25
N VAL A 102 -1.69 -7.50 -23.07
CA VAL A 102 -0.46 -8.24 -23.31
C VAL A 102 -0.03 -8.03 -24.75
N TYR A 103 1.23 -7.69 -24.95
CA TYR A 103 1.78 -7.55 -26.28
C TYR A 103 2.02 -8.95 -26.88
N GLY A 104 1.39 -9.22 -28.03
CA GLY A 104 1.54 -10.50 -28.70
C GLY A 104 2.92 -10.68 -29.31
N SER A 105 3.54 -11.84 -29.07
CA SER A 105 4.88 -12.17 -29.58
C SER A 105 4.97 -12.39 -31.09
N VAL A 106 3.88 -12.32 -31.81
CA VAL A 106 3.79 -12.61 -33.25
C VAL A 106 3.36 -11.38 -34.09
N GLY A 107 3.58 -10.17 -33.59
CA GLY A 107 3.26 -8.94 -34.34
C GLY A 107 1.76 -8.69 -34.56
N MET A 108 0.88 -9.36 -33.84
CA MET A 108 -0.56 -9.39 -34.02
C MET A 108 -1.32 -8.43 -33.11
N GLY A 109 -0.66 -7.50 -32.46
CA GLY A 109 -1.32 -6.51 -31.63
C GLY A 109 -1.45 -6.89 -30.14
N ILE A 110 -2.32 -6.17 -29.44
CA ILE A 110 -2.54 -6.33 -28.01
C ILE A 110 -3.53 -7.46 -27.76
N ILE A 111 -3.13 -8.43 -26.93
CA ILE A 111 -3.99 -9.52 -26.48
C ILE A 111 -4.46 -9.19 -25.06
N VAL A 112 -5.75 -9.36 -24.78
CA VAL A 112 -6.30 -9.19 -23.44
C VAL A 112 -6.18 -10.52 -22.71
N ARG A 113 -5.43 -10.55 -21.59
CA ARG A 113 -5.38 -11.73 -20.72
C ARG A 113 -6.68 -11.89 -19.93
N PRO A 114 -6.98 -13.14 -19.50
CA PRO A 114 -8.09 -13.38 -18.58
C PRO A 114 -8.00 -12.48 -17.34
N SER A 115 -9.14 -12.09 -16.89
CA SER A 115 -9.31 -11.13 -15.82
C SER A 115 -9.06 -11.71 -14.45
N ILE A 116 -8.72 -10.88 -13.49
CA ILE A 116 -8.58 -11.25 -12.08
C ILE A 116 -9.44 -10.35 -11.19
N LYS A 117 -9.69 -10.83 -9.98
CA LYS A 117 -10.50 -10.13 -8.98
C LYS A 117 -9.72 -8.97 -8.33
N PHE A 118 -10.44 -8.01 -7.74
CA PHE A 118 -9.82 -6.88 -7.05
C PHE A 118 -8.94 -7.31 -5.87
N ASN A 119 -9.34 -8.32 -5.10
CA ASN A 119 -8.52 -8.82 -4.00
C ASN A 119 -7.22 -9.49 -4.48
N GLU A 120 -7.25 -10.18 -5.60
CA GLU A 120 -6.06 -10.77 -6.22
C GLU A 120 -5.11 -9.69 -6.73
N MET A 121 -5.64 -8.64 -7.36
CA MET A 121 -4.87 -7.47 -7.78
C MET A 121 -4.24 -6.75 -6.60
N PHE A 122 -5.00 -6.56 -5.53
CA PHE A 122 -4.51 -5.93 -4.31
C PHE A 122 -3.31 -6.67 -3.71
N ASN A 123 -3.37 -8.00 -3.71
CA ASN A 123 -2.31 -8.84 -3.14
C ASN A 123 -1.07 -8.91 -4.04
N ALA A 124 -1.24 -8.90 -5.36
CA ALA A 124 -0.17 -9.19 -6.31
C ALA A 124 0.43 -7.94 -7.00
N PHE A 125 -0.27 -6.82 -7.01
CA PHE A 125 0.13 -5.63 -7.76
C PHE A 125 0.12 -4.36 -6.92
N THR A 126 0.85 -3.36 -7.41
CA THR A 126 0.77 -1.97 -6.97
C THR A 126 0.50 -1.08 -8.18
N PHE A 127 0.09 0.16 -7.97
CA PHE A 127 0.17 1.17 -9.02
C PHE A 127 1.64 1.39 -9.44
N ALA A 128 1.85 1.99 -10.60
CA ALA A 128 3.21 2.24 -11.11
C ALA A 128 4.05 3.13 -10.18
N ASP A 129 3.42 3.96 -9.37
CA ASP A 129 4.06 4.79 -8.33
C ASP A 129 4.37 4.03 -7.03
N SER A 130 4.14 2.72 -7.00
CA SER A 130 4.31 1.81 -5.85
C SER A 130 3.25 1.94 -4.75
N ALA A 131 2.23 2.76 -4.91
CA ALA A 131 1.08 2.77 -4.01
C ALA A 131 0.29 1.45 -4.12
N PRO A 132 -0.29 0.93 -3.02
CA PRO A 132 -1.12 -0.27 -3.07
C PRO A 132 -2.26 -0.13 -4.08
N PHE A 133 -2.57 -1.21 -4.82
CA PHE A 133 -3.71 -1.25 -5.75
C PHE A 133 -5.01 -1.44 -4.97
N GLY A 134 -5.40 -0.41 -4.25
CA GLY A 134 -6.56 -0.42 -3.37
C GLY A 134 -6.88 0.98 -2.86
N VAL A 135 -7.81 1.05 -1.93
CA VAL A 135 -8.25 2.29 -1.29
C VAL A 135 -7.69 2.37 0.11
N LYS A 136 -7.21 3.55 0.48
CA LYS A 136 -6.77 3.82 1.84
C LYS A 136 -7.97 3.80 2.78
N GLU A 137 -7.89 2.98 3.83
CA GLU A 137 -8.88 2.92 4.89
C GLU A 137 -8.63 4.00 5.95
N GLY A 138 -9.72 4.44 6.55
CA GLY A 138 -9.70 5.38 7.65
C GLY A 138 -9.47 6.82 7.21
N VAL A 139 -9.29 7.65 8.17
CA VAL A 139 -9.21 9.11 8.06
C VAL A 139 -7.75 9.54 8.13
#